data_b8043c561bdccd3f9b9d7d8d77f96d95
#
_entry.id   b8043c561bdccd3f9b9d7d8d77f96d95
#
_cell.length_a   1.000
_cell.length_b   1.000
_cell.length_c   1.000
_cell.angle_alpha   90.00
_cell.angle_beta   90.00
_cell.angle_gamma   90.00
#
_symmetry.space_group_name_H-M   'P 1'
#
loop_
_entity.id
_entity.type
_entity.pdbx_description
1 polymer ?
#
loop_
_entity_poly.entity_id
_entity_poly.type
_entity_poly.pdbx_seq_one_letter_code
_entity_poly.pdbx_strand_id
1 'polypeptide(L)'
;GLIRPCGKDVYDNAVSGIGYHSGVKEIDDLLASTMGYPILQEPIMEFVMKFCGYTFLEADKLRKIIGKKLGTKEQLPIIKQRFEENGKVRLGLSQEKSDEIMDIFLGCVLNATRYSFSLVHAVSYTSISYECAWLRYYYPLEYICCCLNIFVDDEDKTNEASEYAKSIKVKIKKPKFRYSKAEYFVDKESNSIYKGIGSVKFMNQSCADDLYSLRDNHYDSFVDLLRDIYGKTSVNSRQLDILIKLDFFDEFGNAKELLRLVKMYDMFGTAKTLKKEKLANSDVVRAIVERHSVSTTKAGKESKSYSQLDNMAILNECETLIMSLGIKPMTIKEKAEIQKEYMGYVDIATGKQEDRPKLYILDVKALKSKASGRVWARQITAQSIGSGKQSNYTITSKNYHEEFQVGDVILCKHLEKQKDYWHITNYEVLVNI
;
A
#
# COMPACT_ATOMS: atom_id res chain seq x y z
N GLY A 1 -2.38 8.11 -17.92
CA GLY A 1 -2.70 7.58 -19.24
C GLY A 1 -1.48 7.49 -20.12
N LEU A 2 -1.35 6.39 -20.84
CA LEU A 2 -0.25 6.19 -21.78
C LEU A 2 -0.32 7.27 -22.88
N ILE A 3 0.71 8.10 -22.94
CA ILE A 3 0.88 9.09 -24.02
C ILE A 3 1.33 8.29 -25.23
N ARG A 4 0.51 8.26 -26.27
CA ARG A 4 0.76 7.47 -27.48
C ARG A 4 1.38 8.35 -28.57
N PRO A 5 2.60 8.02 -29.06
CA PRO A 5 3.33 8.88 -29.97
C PRO A 5 2.62 9.14 -31.28
N CYS A 6 1.94 8.16 -31.85
CA CYS A 6 1.33 8.25 -33.19
C CYS A 6 -0.19 8.18 -33.20
N GLY A 7 -0.83 8.38 -32.05
CA GLY A 7 -2.27 8.19 -31.93
C GLY A 7 -2.65 6.75 -31.55
N LYS A 8 -3.93 6.58 -31.23
CA LYS A 8 -4.44 5.31 -30.69
C LYS A 8 -4.33 4.19 -31.71
N ASP A 9 -4.72 4.44 -32.93
CA ASP A 9 -4.84 3.40 -33.95
C ASP A 9 -3.47 2.83 -34.36
N VAL A 10 -2.46 3.68 -34.49
CA VAL A 10 -1.08 3.25 -34.78
C VAL A 10 -0.50 2.43 -33.63
N TYR A 11 -0.75 2.85 -32.40
CA TYR A 11 -0.32 2.11 -31.22
C TYR A 11 -1.02 0.74 -31.10
N ASP A 12 -2.35 0.71 -31.26
CA ASP A 12 -3.13 -0.52 -31.16
C ASP A 12 -2.74 -1.51 -32.27
N ASN A 13 -2.46 -1.04 -33.49
CA ASN A 13 -1.93 -1.84 -34.59
C ASN A 13 -0.56 -2.41 -34.27
N ALA A 14 0.37 -1.58 -33.78
CA ALA A 14 1.71 -2.03 -33.44
C ALA A 14 1.70 -3.08 -32.31
N VAL A 15 0.88 -2.90 -31.27
CA VAL A 15 0.70 -3.89 -30.19
C VAL A 15 0.11 -5.20 -30.70
N SER A 16 -0.75 -5.12 -31.71
CA SER A 16 -1.35 -6.30 -32.37
C SER A 16 -0.44 -6.96 -33.40
N GLY A 17 0.81 -6.47 -33.57
CA GLY A 17 1.74 -6.98 -34.58
C GLY A 17 1.43 -6.54 -36.02
N ILE A 18 0.53 -5.54 -36.18
CA ILE A 18 0.14 -5.00 -37.49
C ILE A 18 1.03 -3.78 -37.78
N GLY A 19 2.03 -3.96 -38.63
CA GLY A 19 2.89 -2.88 -39.12
C GLY A 19 2.32 -2.17 -40.34
N TYR A 20 2.88 -0.98 -40.62
CA TYR A 20 2.72 -0.33 -41.91
C TYR A 20 3.86 -0.78 -42.88
N HIS A 21 3.47 -1.08 -44.09
CA HIS A 21 4.41 -1.39 -45.18
C HIS A 21 4.19 -0.41 -46.33
N SER A 22 5.19 0.40 -46.60
CA SER A 22 5.15 1.36 -47.71
C SER A 22 5.17 0.68 -49.08
N GLY A 23 5.59 -0.58 -49.14
CA GLY A 23 5.88 -1.30 -50.38
C GLY A 23 7.17 -0.81 -51.06
N VAL A 24 7.92 0.09 -50.42
CA VAL A 24 9.22 0.58 -50.87
C VAL A 24 10.27 0.03 -49.95
N LYS A 25 11.06 -0.94 -50.42
CA LYS A 25 12.02 -1.70 -49.59
C LYS A 25 12.91 -0.81 -48.72
N GLU A 26 13.45 0.28 -49.29
CA GLU A 26 14.38 1.15 -48.56
C GLU A 26 13.70 1.92 -47.39
N ILE A 27 12.40 2.23 -47.50
CA ILE A 27 11.63 2.88 -46.47
C ILE A 27 11.22 1.85 -45.41
N ASP A 28 10.76 0.68 -45.86
CA ASP A 28 10.37 -0.41 -44.98
C ASP A 28 11.56 -0.91 -44.16
N ASP A 29 12.75 -1.06 -44.76
CA ASP A 29 13.98 -1.43 -44.03
C ASP A 29 14.37 -0.37 -42.98
N LEU A 30 14.27 0.92 -43.30
CA LEU A 30 14.57 1.99 -42.33
C LEU A 30 13.63 2.00 -41.14
N LEU A 31 12.35 1.72 -41.34
CA LEU A 31 11.31 1.75 -40.30
C LEU A 31 11.01 0.37 -39.71
N ALA A 32 11.74 -0.67 -40.09
CA ALA A 32 11.48 -2.05 -39.64
C ALA A 32 11.48 -2.20 -38.11
N SER A 33 12.40 -1.52 -37.40
CA SER A 33 12.50 -1.55 -35.94
C SER A 33 11.33 -0.97 -35.21
N THR A 34 10.50 -0.17 -35.90
CA THR A 34 9.31 0.49 -35.35
C THR A 34 8.02 0.11 -36.11
N MET A 35 8.02 -1.10 -36.71
CA MET A 35 6.90 -1.69 -37.44
C MET A 35 6.35 -0.79 -38.55
N GLY A 36 7.21 -0.04 -39.22
CA GLY A 36 6.88 0.83 -40.34
C GLY A 36 6.48 2.25 -39.96
N TYR A 37 6.44 2.60 -38.67
CA TYR A 37 6.04 3.94 -38.24
C TYR A 37 7.21 4.76 -37.67
N PRO A 38 7.43 6.01 -38.09
CA PRO A 38 8.48 6.89 -37.54
C PRO A 38 8.05 7.49 -36.19
N ILE A 39 7.97 6.64 -35.16
CA ILE A 39 7.46 7.02 -33.83
C ILE A 39 8.53 7.57 -32.88
N LEU A 40 9.80 7.42 -33.23
CA LEU A 40 10.95 7.91 -32.47
C LEU A 40 11.61 9.08 -33.20
N GLN A 41 12.44 9.84 -32.50
CA GLN A 41 13.13 11.00 -33.07
C GLN A 41 14.16 10.60 -34.13
N GLU A 42 14.90 9.54 -33.91
CA GLU A 42 15.98 9.08 -34.77
C GLU A 42 15.46 8.60 -36.13
N PRO A 43 14.46 7.72 -36.27
CA PRO A 43 13.87 7.37 -37.57
C PRO A 43 13.33 8.58 -38.35
N ILE A 44 12.76 9.61 -37.64
CA ILE A 44 12.34 10.84 -38.32
C ILE A 44 13.55 11.56 -38.94
N MET A 45 14.65 11.69 -38.19
CA MET A 45 15.88 12.31 -38.68
C MET A 45 16.45 11.53 -39.84
N GLU A 46 16.54 10.22 -39.70
CA GLU A 46 17.09 9.33 -40.75
C GLU A 46 16.27 9.38 -42.04
N PHE A 47 14.94 9.38 -41.90
CA PHE A 47 14.04 9.50 -43.04
C PHE A 47 14.28 10.80 -43.83
N VAL A 48 14.31 11.97 -43.15
CA VAL A 48 14.50 13.24 -43.83
C VAL A 48 15.88 13.39 -44.41
N MET A 49 16.92 12.82 -43.79
CA MET A 49 18.26 12.80 -44.35
C MET A 49 18.32 11.93 -45.60
N LYS A 50 17.77 10.73 -45.54
CA LYS A 50 17.89 9.72 -46.61
C LYS A 50 17.00 10.02 -47.80
N PHE A 51 15.80 10.55 -47.55
CA PHE A 51 14.78 10.72 -48.59
C PHE A 51 14.39 12.17 -48.91
N CYS A 52 14.70 13.14 -48.04
CA CYS A 52 14.38 14.53 -48.27
C CYS A 52 15.60 15.44 -48.46
N GLY A 53 16.81 14.85 -48.55
CA GLY A 53 18.02 15.61 -48.79
C GLY A 53 18.45 16.56 -47.67
N TYR A 54 18.03 16.27 -46.43
CA TYR A 54 18.48 17.03 -45.27
C TYR A 54 19.90 16.65 -44.89
N THR A 55 20.69 17.64 -44.49
CA THR A 55 21.95 17.40 -43.77
C THR A 55 21.63 17.00 -42.32
N PHE A 56 22.60 16.40 -41.62
CA PHE A 56 22.48 16.07 -40.21
C PHE A 56 22.08 17.30 -39.33
N LEU A 57 22.70 18.45 -39.63
CA LEU A 57 22.38 19.70 -38.86
C LEU A 57 20.96 20.18 -39.11
N GLU A 58 20.43 20.07 -40.34
CA GLU A 58 19.05 20.42 -40.64
C GLU A 58 18.08 19.43 -40.01
N ALA A 59 18.39 18.13 -40.04
CA ALA A 59 17.58 17.09 -39.37
C ALA A 59 17.54 17.30 -37.82
N ASP A 60 18.68 17.65 -37.21
CA ASP A 60 18.73 17.96 -35.77
C ASP A 60 17.96 19.24 -35.42
N LYS A 61 18.02 20.27 -36.29
CA LYS A 61 17.16 21.46 -36.12
C LYS A 61 15.68 21.10 -36.20
N LEU A 62 15.29 20.27 -37.16
CA LEU A 62 13.91 19.78 -37.31
C LEU A 62 13.47 19.01 -36.06
N ARG A 63 14.30 18.10 -35.55
CA ARG A 63 14.05 17.37 -34.31
C ARG A 63 13.80 18.32 -33.14
N LYS A 64 14.60 19.39 -33.00
CA LYS A 64 14.42 20.41 -31.96
C LYS A 64 13.13 21.21 -32.12
N ILE A 65 12.72 21.52 -33.35
CA ILE A 65 11.47 22.19 -33.66
C ILE A 65 10.27 21.31 -33.23
N ILE A 66 10.29 20.02 -33.62
CA ILE A 66 9.29 19.04 -33.24
C ILE A 66 9.20 18.93 -31.71
N GLY A 67 10.33 18.75 -31.03
CA GLY A 67 10.39 18.61 -29.57
C GLY A 67 9.92 19.84 -28.80
N LYS A 68 10.16 21.05 -29.29
CA LYS A 68 9.72 22.32 -28.68
C LYS A 68 8.28 22.70 -29.04
N LYS A 69 7.62 21.98 -29.95
CA LYS A 69 6.26 22.24 -30.43
C LYS A 69 6.08 23.61 -31.11
N LEU A 70 7.14 24.23 -31.54
CA LEU A 70 7.15 25.56 -32.14
C LEU A 70 7.55 25.45 -33.62
N GLY A 71 6.63 25.82 -34.52
CA GLY A 71 6.93 25.88 -35.94
C GLY A 71 6.88 24.54 -36.69
N THR A 72 6.37 23.45 -36.09
CA THR A 72 6.30 22.16 -36.78
C THR A 72 5.40 22.14 -37.98
N LYS A 73 4.25 22.83 -37.91
CA LYS A 73 3.28 22.90 -39.02
C LYS A 73 3.87 23.54 -40.25
N GLU A 74 4.74 24.54 -40.05
CA GLU A 74 5.45 25.27 -41.14
C GLU A 74 6.51 24.36 -41.80
N GLN A 75 7.00 23.36 -41.12
CA GLN A 75 7.97 22.42 -41.67
C GLN A 75 7.34 21.31 -42.53
N LEU A 76 6.08 20.96 -42.30
CA LEU A 76 5.44 19.87 -43.03
C LEU A 76 5.43 20.06 -44.57
N PRO A 77 5.06 21.24 -45.11
CA PRO A 77 5.12 21.49 -46.57
C PRO A 77 6.55 21.41 -47.13
N ILE A 78 7.53 21.90 -46.34
CA ILE A 78 8.95 21.85 -46.73
C ILE A 78 9.45 20.42 -46.83
N ILE A 79 9.10 19.59 -45.87
CA ILE A 79 9.45 18.16 -45.85
C ILE A 79 8.83 17.46 -47.06
N LYS A 80 7.52 17.72 -47.34
CA LYS A 80 6.82 17.13 -48.48
C LYS A 80 7.48 17.52 -49.80
N GLN A 81 7.74 18.80 -50.00
CA GLN A 81 8.43 19.30 -51.20
C GLN A 81 9.79 18.66 -51.40
N ARG A 82 10.62 18.64 -50.36
CA ARG A 82 11.93 18.03 -50.43
C ARG A 82 11.89 16.52 -50.71
N PHE A 83 10.88 15.82 -50.22
CA PHE A 83 10.65 14.41 -50.52
C PHE A 83 10.32 14.22 -52.02
N GLU A 84 9.46 15.06 -52.58
CA GLU A 84 9.10 15.05 -54.00
C GLU A 84 10.33 15.30 -54.89
N GLU A 85 11.17 16.25 -54.52
CA GLU A 85 12.38 16.61 -55.28
C GLU A 85 13.48 15.54 -55.17
N ASN A 86 13.58 14.82 -54.09
CA ASN A 86 14.67 13.85 -53.81
C ASN A 86 14.19 12.39 -53.76
N GLY A 87 13.40 12.04 -52.75
CA GLY A 87 13.03 10.64 -52.48
C GLY A 87 12.14 10.05 -53.55
N LYS A 88 11.11 10.76 -53.94
CA LYS A 88 10.18 10.34 -55.00
C LYS A 88 10.92 10.08 -56.33
N VAL A 89 11.77 11.02 -56.75
CA VAL A 89 12.56 10.89 -57.98
C VAL A 89 13.54 9.71 -57.87
N ARG A 90 14.28 9.65 -56.78
CA ARG A 90 15.27 8.59 -56.56
C ARG A 90 14.69 7.18 -56.53
N LEU A 91 13.50 7.04 -55.92
CA LEU A 91 12.80 5.76 -55.73
C LEU A 91 11.84 5.44 -56.89
N GLY A 92 11.67 6.35 -57.88
CA GLY A 92 10.78 6.16 -59.03
C GLY A 92 9.31 6.02 -58.68
N LEU A 93 8.83 6.75 -57.66
CA LEU A 93 7.48 6.63 -57.15
C LEU A 93 6.44 7.41 -58.02
N SER A 94 5.24 6.82 -58.14
CA SER A 94 4.09 7.56 -58.65
C SER A 94 3.71 8.68 -57.67
N GLN A 95 2.92 9.67 -58.17
CA GLN A 95 2.41 10.74 -57.29
C GLN A 95 1.52 10.19 -56.13
N GLU A 96 0.62 9.28 -56.47
CA GLU A 96 -0.26 8.61 -55.49
C GLU A 96 0.54 7.91 -54.38
N LYS A 97 1.60 7.17 -54.78
CA LYS A 97 2.42 6.48 -53.79
C LYS A 97 3.26 7.42 -52.93
N SER A 98 3.75 8.49 -53.55
CA SER A 98 4.45 9.57 -52.83
C SER A 98 3.54 10.23 -51.80
N ASP A 99 2.31 10.57 -52.17
CA ASP A 99 1.35 11.17 -51.29
C ASP A 99 0.92 10.27 -50.14
N GLU A 100 0.68 8.96 -50.41
CA GLU A 100 0.40 7.94 -49.37
C GLU A 100 1.51 7.89 -48.33
N ILE A 101 2.73 7.75 -48.72
CA ILE A 101 3.91 7.65 -47.83
C ILE A 101 4.05 8.92 -47.00
N MET A 102 3.90 10.08 -47.65
CA MET A 102 4.09 11.37 -46.99
C MET A 102 2.95 11.70 -46.03
N ASP A 103 1.71 11.34 -46.32
CA ASP A 103 0.58 11.54 -45.42
C ASP A 103 0.75 10.78 -44.11
N ILE A 104 1.22 9.53 -44.18
CA ILE A 104 1.52 8.73 -43.00
C ILE A 104 2.71 9.31 -42.23
N PHE A 105 3.82 9.59 -42.93
CA PHE A 105 5.03 10.15 -42.32
C PHE A 105 4.75 11.50 -41.62
N LEU A 106 4.11 12.45 -42.32
CA LEU A 106 3.78 13.77 -41.78
C LEU A 106 2.75 13.70 -40.66
N GLY A 107 1.80 12.75 -40.72
CA GLY A 107 0.89 12.44 -39.64
C GLY A 107 1.62 12.00 -38.37
N CYS A 108 2.61 11.12 -38.49
CA CYS A 108 3.45 10.72 -37.39
C CYS A 108 4.32 11.86 -36.86
N VAL A 109 4.92 12.68 -37.73
CA VAL A 109 5.67 13.89 -37.34
C VAL A 109 4.81 14.86 -36.56
N LEU A 110 3.58 15.12 -37.01
CA LEU A 110 2.65 15.99 -36.33
C LEU A 110 2.23 15.46 -34.96
N ASN A 111 2.01 14.16 -34.86
CA ASN A 111 1.69 13.51 -33.57
C ASN A 111 2.91 13.47 -32.63
N ALA A 112 4.13 13.32 -33.17
CA ALA A 112 5.37 13.38 -32.41
C ALA A 112 5.58 14.74 -31.72
N THR A 113 4.96 15.84 -32.21
CA THR A 113 4.97 17.14 -31.50
C THR A 113 4.32 17.08 -30.11
N ARG A 114 3.43 16.12 -29.87
CA ARG A 114 2.79 15.96 -28.58
C ARG A 114 3.71 15.22 -27.60
N TYR A 115 4.41 14.21 -28.06
CA TYR A 115 5.38 13.48 -27.27
C TYR A 115 6.26 12.60 -28.18
N SER A 116 7.55 12.91 -28.28
CA SER A 116 8.52 12.13 -29.05
C SER A 116 9.68 11.70 -28.15
N PHE A 117 9.90 10.41 -28.07
CA PHE A 117 11.04 9.84 -27.32
C PHE A 117 12.27 9.68 -28.23
N SER A 118 13.48 9.82 -27.65
CA SER A 118 14.67 9.31 -28.28
C SER A 118 14.76 7.78 -28.12
N LEU A 119 15.36 7.13 -29.09
CA LEU A 119 15.59 5.69 -29.09
C LEU A 119 16.38 5.24 -27.85
N VAL A 120 17.43 5.98 -27.49
CA VAL A 120 18.28 5.68 -26.33
C VAL A 120 17.46 5.66 -25.03
N HIS A 121 16.59 6.66 -24.84
CA HIS A 121 15.70 6.71 -23.69
C HIS A 121 14.70 5.54 -23.68
N ALA A 122 14.08 5.26 -24.84
CA ALA A 122 13.13 4.16 -24.96
C ALA A 122 13.76 2.79 -24.66
N VAL A 123 14.96 2.52 -25.20
CA VAL A 123 15.70 1.27 -24.96
C VAL A 123 16.05 1.11 -23.47
N SER A 124 16.59 2.16 -22.85
CA SER A 124 16.98 2.11 -21.43
C SER A 124 15.78 1.82 -20.53
N TYR A 125 14.66 2.51 -20.73
CA TYR A 125 13.44 2.26 -19.95
C TYR A 125 12.83 0.89 -20.22
N THR A 126 12.87 0.43 -21.47
CA THR A 126 12.37 -0.90 -21.84
C THR A 126 13.19 -2.00 -21.18
N SER A 127 14.51 -1.85 -21.11
CA SER A 127 15.38 -2.81 -20.42
C SER A 127 15.03 -2.92 -18.94
N ILE A 128 14.90 -1.79 -18.24
CA ILE A 128 14.49 -1.77 -16.84
C ILE A 128 13.10 -2.37 -16.67
N SER A 129 12.15 -2.01 -17.54
CA SER A 129 10.78 -2.55 -17.49
C SER A 129 10.76 -4.07 -17.71
N TYR A 130 11.60 -4.58 -18.60
CA TYR A 130 11.76 -6.01 -18.82
C TYR A 130 12.33 -6.71 -17.58
N GLU A 131 13.38 -6.16 -16.97
CA GLU A 131 13.97 -6.69 -15.74
C GLU A 131 12.93 -6.72 -14.60
N CYS A 132 12.18 -5.64 -14.43
CA CYS A 132 11.09 -5.59 -13.46
C CYS A 132 10.01 -6.65 -13.75
N ALA A 133 9.63 -6.84 -15.00
CA ALA A 133 8.64 -7.85 -15.38
C ALA A 133 9.18 -9.27 -15.15
N TRP A 134 10.47 -9.50 -15.44
CA TRP A 134 11.14 -10.77 -15.20
C TRP A 134 11.23 -11.09 -13.70
N LEU A 135 11.65 -10.13 -12.88
CA LEU A 135 11.68 -10.28 -11.42
C LEU A 135 10.27 -10.54 -10.85
N ARG A 136 9.28 -9.81 -11.33
CA ARG A 136 7.88 -10.01 -10.93
C ARG A 136 7.37 -11.41 -11.26
N TYR A 137 7.80 -12.00 -12.37
CA TYR A 137 7.38 -13.32 -12.81
C TYR A 137 8.09 -14.44 -12.04
N TYR A 138 9.43 -14.38 -11.91
CA TYR A 138 10.23 -15.45 -11.33
C TYR A 138 10.43 -15.32 -9.81
N TYR A 139 10.35 -14.11 -9.25
CA TYR A 139 10.56 -13.79 -7.83
C TYR A 139 9.43 -12.90 -7.28
N PRO A 140 8.15 -13.31 -7.42
CA PRO A 140 7.03 -12.45 -7.09
C PRO A 140 6.99 -12.03 -5.62
N LEU A 141 7.43 -12.91 -4.71
CA LEU A 141 7.43 -12.65 -3.27
C LEU A 141 8.40 -11.52 -2.91
N GLU A 142 9.64 -11.63 -3.39
CA GLU A 142 10.69 -10.63 -3.18
C GLU A 142 10.36 -9.32 -3.90
N TYR A 143 9.84 -9.41 -5.12
CA TYR A 143 9.43 -8.25 -5.90
C TYR A 143 8.35 -7.43 -5.19
N ILE A 144 7.31 -8.08 -4.67
CA ILE A 144 6.24 -7.41 -3.92
C ILE A 144 6.79 -6.80 -2.64
N CYS A 145 7.63 -7.52 -1.91
CA CYS A 145 8.27 -7.01 -0.70
C CYS A 145 9.09 -5.74 -0.97
N CYS A 146 9.85 -5.74 -2.07
CA CYS A 146 10.61 -4.59 -2.52
C CYS A 146 9.69 -3.40 -2.86
N CYS A 147 8.61 -3.63 -3.62
CA CYS A 147 7.62 -2.60 -3.93
C CYS A 147 6.99 -2.01 -2.68
N LEU A 148 6.60 -2.83 -1.70
CA LEU A 148 6.00 -2.37 -0.45
C LEU A 148 6.97 -1.50 0.36
N ASN A 149 8.28 -1.81 0.35
CA ASN A 149 9.30 -1.00 1.02
C ASN A 149 9.56 0.32 0.29
N ILE A 150 9.64 0.31 -1.04
CA ILE A 150 9.88 1.51 -1.84
C ILE A 150 8.70 2.49 -1.77
N PHE A 151 7.48 1.97 -1.76
CA PHE A 151 6.26 2.77 -1.82
C PHE A 151 5.55 2.89 -0.47
N VAL A 152 6.26 2.72 0.64
CA VAL A 152 5.67 2.73 1.99
C VAL A 152 4.87 4.01 2.29
N ASP A 153 5.26 5.14 1.73
CA ASP A 153 4.61 6.44 1.89
C ASP A 153 3.58 6.76 0.77
N ASP A 154 3.37 5.86 -0.19
CA ASP A 154 2.43 6.00 -1.31
C ASP A 154 1.29 4.98 -1.15
N GLU A 155 0.16 5.42 -0.62
CA GLU A 155 -0.98 4.57 -0.31
C GLU A 155 -1.53 3.86 -1.55
N ASP A 156 -1.62 4.55 -2.69
CA ASP A 156 -2.16 3.97 -3.93
C ASP A 156 -1.29 2.82 -4.44
N LYS A 157 0.01 3.01 -4.48
CA LYS A 157 0.96 1.97 -4.92
C LYS A 157 1.08 0.82 -3.93
N THR A 158 1.03 1.11 -2.64
CA THR A 158 1.01 0.07 -1.59
C THR A 158 -0.25 -0.79 -1.69
N ASN A 159 -1.40 -0.17 -1.96
CA ASN A 159 -2.64 -0.89 -2.21
C ASN A 159 -2.56 -1.73 -3.49
N GLU A 160 -2.01 -1.20 -4.59
CA GLU A 160 -1.82 -1.94 -5.84
C GLU A 160 -0.91 -3.18 -5.64
N ALA A 161 0.21 -3.02 -4.94
CA ALA A 161 1.11 -4.12 -4.60
C ALA A 161 0.42 -5.18 -3.72
N SER A 162 -0.41 -4.73 -2.77
CA SER A 162 -1.17 -5.60 -1.87
C SER A 162 -2.26 -6.39 -2.61
N GLU A 163 -2.97 -5.77 -3.54
CA GLU A 163 -3.97 -6.45 -4.39
C GLU A 163 -3.29 -7.47 -5.34
N TYR A 164 -2.12 -7.12 -5.88
CA TYR A 164 -1.35 -8.08 -6.67
C TYR A 164 -0.89 -9.27 -5.80
N ALA A 165 -0.38 -9.05 -4.60
CA ALA A 165 -0.03 -10.12 -3.66
C ALA A 165 -1.21 -11.08 -3.41
N LYS A 166 -2.40 -10.54 -3.15
CA LYS A 166 -3.64 -11.33 -2.97
C LYS A 166 -3.96 -12.16 -4.21
N SER A 167 -3.81 -11.59 -5.41
CA SER A 167 -4.14 -12.27 -6.68
C SER A 167 -3.30 -13.53 -6.91
N ILE A 168 -2.05 -13.54 -6.43
CA ILE A 168 -1.11 -14.67 -6.53
C ILE A 168 -0.97 -15.46 -5.22
N LYS A 169 -1.88 -15.25 -4.27
CA LYS A 169 -1.96 -15.96 -2.99
C LYS A 169 -0.75 -15.74 -2.05
N VAL A 170 -0.02 -14.65 -2.20
CA VAL A 170 0.97 -14.18 -1.23
C VAL A 170 0.23 -13.47 -0.09
N LYS A 171 0.50 -13.89 1.15
CA LYS A 171 -0.14 -13.30 2.33
C LYS A 171 0.72 -12.15 2.86
N ILE A 172 0.11 -10.99 3.07
CA ILE A 172 0.73 -9.89 3.82
C ILE A 172 0.23 -9.99 5.26
N LYS A 173 1.15 -10.29 6.17
CA LYS A 173 0.88 -10.49 7.60
C LYS A 173 1.08 -9.19 8.37
N LYS A 174 0.32 -9.02 9.46
CA LYS A 174 0.45 -7.90 10.39
C LYS A 174 1.84 -7.87 11.03
N PRO A 175 2.30 -6.70 11.52
CA PRO A 175 3.49 -6.65 12.35
C PRO A 175 3.32 -7.56 13.57
N LYS A 176 4.34 -8.37 13.84
CA LYS A 176 4.31 -9.33 14.95
C LYS A 176 5.68 -9.47 15.59
N PHE A 177 5.73 -9.55 16.91
CA PHE A 177 6.94 -9.86 17.67
C PHE A 177 7.59 -11.15 17.15
N ARG A 178 8.90 -11.24 17.17
CA ARG A 178 9.75 -12.28 16.62
C ARG A 178 9.92 -12.28 15.09
N TYR A 179 8.98 -11.73 14.33
CA TYR A 179 8.98 -11.80 12.86
C TYR A 179 9.27 -10.45 12.19
N SER A 180 8.68 -9.36 12.68
CA SER A 180 8.76 -8.07 12.00
C SER A 180 10.04 -7.32 12.29
N LYS A 181 10.66 -6.81 11.22
CA LYS A 181 11.79 -5.87 11.21
C LYS A 181 11.27 -4.44 11.04
N ALA A 182 12.15 -3.47 10.83
CA ALA A 182 11.76 -2.12 10.47
C ALA A 182 11.03 -2.07 9.13
N GLU A 183 11.55 -2.77 8.13
CA GLU A 183 11.00 -2.87 6.78
C GLU A 183 10.13 -4.12 6.60
N TYR A 184 9.36 -4.17 5.49
CA TYR A 184 8.68 -5.38 5.08
C TYR A 184 9.69 -6.51 4.87
N PHE A 185 9.35 -7.69 5.33
CA PHE A 185 10.26 -8.83 5.37
C PHE A 185 9.61 -10.08 4.78
N VAL A 186 10.36 -10.77 3.91
CA VAL A 186 9.93 -12.01 3.26
C VAL A 186 10.08 -13.20 4.20
N ASP A 187 9.01 -13.98 4.35
CA ASP A 187 8.99 -15.31 4.94
C ASP A 187 8.73 -16.33 3.84
N LYS A 188 9.81 -16.96 3.34
CA LYS A 188 9.76 -17.93 2.25
C LYS A 188 9.05 -19.23 2.63
N GLU A 189 9.17 -19.65 3.89
CA GLU A 189 8.58 -20.90 4.36
C GLU A 189 7.06 -20.85 4.31
N SER A 190 6.47 -19.74 4.74
CA SER A 190 5.02 -19.57 4.73
C SER A 190 4.48 -18.84 3.49
N ASN A 191 5.30 -18.56 2.48
CA ASN A 191 4.96 -17.77 1.29
C ASN A 191 4.24 -16.46 1.65
N SER A 192 4.83 -15.70 2.56
CA SER A 192 4.21 -14.50 3.09
C SER A 192 5.21 -13.36 3.30
N ILE A 193 4.68 -12.15 3.47
CA ILE A 193 5.43 -10.94 3.76
C ILE A 193 4.93 -10.40 5.09
N TYR A 194 5.81 -10.22 6.06
CA TYR A 194 5.49 -9.51 7.29
C TYR A 194 5.64 -7.99 7.09
N LYS A 195 4.68 -7.23 7.57
CA LYS A 195 4.78 -5.77 7.59
C LYS A 195 5.86 -5.33 8.55
N GLY A 196 6.64 -4.33 8.11
CA GLY A 196 7.63 -3.70 8.96
C GLY A 196 7.00 -2.75 9.98
N ILE A 197 7.58 -2.68 11.17
CA ILE A 197 7.10 -1.74 12.19
C ILE A 197 7.53 -0.30 11.93
N GLY A 198 8.50 -0.07 11.04
CA GLY A 198 8.92 1.27 10.64
C GLY A 198 7.84 2.09 9.92
N SER A 199 6.84 1.42 9.31
CA SER A 199 5.66 2.07 8.72
C SER A 199 4.63 2.53 9.75
N VAL A 200 4.76 2.13 11.02
CA VAL A 200 3.88 2.54 12.11
C VAL A 200 4.34 3.89 12.63
N LYS A 201 3.42 4.84 12.78
CA LYS A 201 3.74 6.18 13.32
C LYS A 201 4.47 6.09 14.65
N PHE A 202 5.47 6.94 14.83
CA PHE A 202 6.33 7.05 16.02
C PHE A 202 7.32 5.90 16.21
N MET A 203 7.36 4.91 15.32
CA MET A 203 8.41 3.90 15.29
C MET A 203 9.62 4.43 14.52
N ASN A 204 10.78 3.87 14.84
CA ASN A 204 12.05 4.16 14.15
C ASN A 204 12.86 2.87 14.00
N GLN A 205 13.95 2.96 13.23
CA GLN A 205 14.82 1.81 12.97
C GLN A 205 15.37 1.18 14.25
N SER A 206 15.84 2.02 15.20
CA SER A 206 16.41 1.54 16.48
C SER A 206 15.40 0.71 17.27
N CYS A 207 14.16 1.20 17.41
CA CYS A 207 13.08 0.44 18.07
C CYS A 207 12.85 -0.92 17.42
N ALA A 208 12.84 -0.97 16.09
CA ALA A 208 12.64 -2.20 15.34
C ALA A 208 13.79 -3.20 15.53
N ASP A 209 15.02 -2.72 15.41
CA ASP A 209 16.23 -3.56 15.54
C ASP A 209 16.36 -4.11 16.97
N ASP A 210 16.09 -3.28 17.97
CA ASP A 210 16.11 -3.66 19.38
C ASP A 210 15.09 -4.77 19.65
N LEU A 211 13.83 -4.59 19.23
CA LEU A 211 12.79 -5.62 19.41
C LEU A 211 13.10 -6.88 18.62
N TYR A 212 13.62 -6.76 17.41
CA TYR A 212 14.01 -7.91 16.61
C TYR A 212 15.19 -8.68 17.21
N SER A 213 16.09 -8.00 17.95
CA SER A 213 17.20 -8.65 18.66
C SER A 213 16.73 -9.59 19.78
N LEU A 214 15.53 -9.35 20.33
CA LEU A 214 14.93 -10.16 21.40
C LEU A 214 14.16 -11.40 20.88
N ARG A 215 14.00 -11.54 19.54
CA ARG A 215 13.11 -12.54 18.93
C ARG A 215 13.40 -14.00 19.28
N ASP A 216 14.65 -14.35 19.47
CA ASP A 216 15.10 -15.72 19.71
C ASP A 216 15.13 -16.07 21.22
N ASN A 217 14.89 -15.08 22.10
CA ASN A 217 14.86 -15.32 23.53
C ASN A 217 13.59 -16.04 23.95
N HIS A 218 13.73 -16.94 24.90
CA HIS A 218 12.58 -17.59 25.53
C HIS A 218 12.00 -16.67 26.62
N TYR A 219 10.69 -16.47 26.62
CA TYR A 219 9.96 -15.72 27.64
C TYR A 219 8.77 -16.54 28.09
N ASP A 220 8.71 -16.86 29.38
CA ASP A 220 7.61 -17.61 29.98
C ASP A 220 6.38 -16.70 30.24
N SER A 221 6.62 -15.40 30.33
CA SER A 221 5.60 -14.38 30.64
C SER A 221 5.84 -13.06 29.88
N PHE A 222 4.82 -12.21 29.81
CA PHE A 222 4.98 -10.85 29.28
C PHE A 222 5.83 -9.98 30.20
N VAL A 223 5.77 -10.21 31.53
CA VAL A 223 6.62 -9.52 32.51
C VAL A 223 8.11 -9.78 32.24
N ASP A 224 8.49 -11.01 31.87
CA ASP A 224 9.87 -11.30 31.51
C ASP A 224 10.32 -10.56 30.25
N LEU A 225 9.44 -10.45 29.24
CA LEU A 225 9.72 -9.66 28.06
C LEU A 225 9.81 -8.15 28.40
N LEU A 226 8.92 -7.62 29.25
CA LEU A 226 8.96 -6.23 29.67
C LEU A 226 10.28 -5.88 30.37
N ARG A 227 10.81 -6.79 31.21
CA ARG A 227 12.11 -6.62 31.84
C ARG A 227 13.22 -6.41 30.80
N ASP A 228 13.21 -7.20 29.74
CA ASP A 228 14.19 -7.08 28.66
C ASP A 228 13.95 -5.84 27.79
N ILE A 229 12.72 -5.49 27.50
CA ILE A 229 12.38 -4.27 26.76
C ILE A 229 12.89 -3.04 27.53
N TYR A 230 12.55 -2.89 28.80
CA TYR A 230 12.95 -1.72 29.61
C TYR A 230 14.46 -1.71 29.94
N GLY A 231 15.10 -2.88 30.03
CA GLY A 231 16.50 -3.00 30.42
C GLY A 231 17.50 -2.99 29.27
N LYS A 232 17.10 -3.41 28.07
CA LYS A 232 18.01 -3.69 26.95
C LYS A 232 17.68 -2.95 25.66
N THR A 233 16.56 -2.23 25.59
CA THR A 233 16.10 -1.60 24.35
C THR A 233 15.90 -0.08 24.52
N SER A 234 15.85 0.63 23.39
CA SER A 234 15.51 2.05 23.31
C SER A 234 14.01 2.32 23.18
N VAL A 235 13.18 1.29 23.30
CA VAL A 235 11.71 1.36 23.16
C VAL A 235 11.13 2.20 24.31
N ASN A 236 10.50 3.30 23.98
CA ASN A 236 9.84 4.16 24.96
C ASN A 236 8.38 3.73 25.24
N SER A 237 7.80 4.27 26.32
CA SER A 237 6.43 3.94 26.76
C SER A 237 5.37 4.17 25.68
N ARG A 238 5.52 5.22 24.85
CA ARG A 238 4.59 5.49 23.75
C ARG A 238 4.67 4.44 22.65
N GLN A 239 5.88 4.05 22.27
CA GLN A 239 6.10 3.02 21.27
C GLN A 239 5.56 1.67 21.73
N LEU A 240 5.83 1.32 22.99
CA LEU A 240 5.31 0.09 23.59
C LEU A 240 3.78 0.07 23.63
N ASP A 241 3.14 1.17 24.06
CA ASP A 241 1.67 1.30 24.08
C ASP A 241 1.06 1.11 22.68
N ILE A 242 1.63 1.73 21.65
CA ILE A 242 1.16 1.61 20.27
C ILE A 242 1.29 0.16 19.76
N LEU A 243 2.45 -0.47 19.98
CA LEU A 243 2.70 -1.84 19.53
C LEU A 243 1.76 -2.85 20.21
N ILE A 244 1.49 -2.68 21.51
CA ILE A 244 0.52 -3.52 22.23
C ILE A 244 -0.88 -3.33 21.63
N LYS A 245 -1.31 -2.09 21.38
CA LYS A 245 -2.62 -1.79 20.78
C LYS A 245 -2.78 -2.32 19.36
N LEU A 246 -1.68 -2.52 18.64
CA LEU A 246 -1.65 -3.14 17.31
C LEU A 246 -1.53 -4.67 17.33
N ASP A 247 -1.71 -5.29 18.50
CA ASP A 247 -1.60 -6.74 18.68
C ASP A 247 -0.18 -7.30 18.34
N PHE A 248 0.88 -6.48 18.44
CA PHE A 248 2.26 -6.91 18.13
C PHE A 248 2.76 -8.04 19.04
N PHE A 249 2.31 -8.04 20.28
CA PHE A 249 2.66 -9.01 21.32
C PHE A 249 1.53 -10.01 21.62
N ASP A 250 0.68 -10.33 20.64
CA ASP A 250 -0.51 -11.18 20.81
C ASP A 250 -0.23 -12.58 21.34
N GLU A 251 1.02 -13.06 21.27
CA GLU A 251 1.43 -14.35 21.83
C GLU A 251 1.37 -14.40 23.36
N PHE A 252 1.39 -13.24 24.03
CA PHE A 252 1.37 -13.13 25.49
C PHE A 252 -0.02 -12.80 26.07
N GLY A 253 -0.98 -12.41 25.27
CA GLY A 253 -2.32 -12.06 25.72
C GLY A 253 -2.96 -10.98 24.83
N ASN A 254 -4.19 -10.57 25.18
CA ASN A 254 -4.85 -9.52 24.45
C ASN A 254 -4.35 -8.12 24.88
N ALA A 255 -4.48 -7.14 24.00
CA ALA A 255 -3.92 -5.80 24.21
C ALA A 255 -4.38 -5.13 25.53
N LYS A 256 -5.64 -5.33 25.97
CA LYS A 256 -6.15 -4.74 27.21
C LYS A 256 -5.51 -5.36 28.46
N GLU A 257 -5.16 -6.65 28.41
CA GLU A 257 -4.40 -7.35 29.47
C GLU A 257 -2.98 -6.81 29.52
N LEU A 258 -2.29 -6.80 28.38
CA LEU A 258 -0.90 -6.35 28.29
C LEU A 258 -0.73 -4.88 28.70
N LEU A 259 -1.65 -4.00 28.33
CA LEU A 259 -1.65 -2.59 28.78
C LEU A 259 -1.78 -2.45 30.31
N ARG A 260 -2.52 -3.34 30.96
CA ARG A 260 -2.59 -3.37 32.43
C ARG A 260 -1.29 -3.84 33.04
N LEU A 261 -0.64 -4.84 32.43
CA LEU A 261 0.67 -5.32 32.89
C LEU A 261 1.74 -4.25 32.76
N VAL A 262 1.75 -3.46 31.67
CA VAL A 262 2.68 -2.31 31.54
C VAL A 262 2.48 -1.33 32.71
N LYS A 263 1.23 -1.01 33.07
CA LYS A 263 0.96 -0.12 34.23
C LYS A 263 1.45 -0.72 35.54
N MET A 264 1.36 -2.04 35.73
CA MET A 264 1.93 -2.71 36.90
C MET A 264 3.46 -2.65 36.85
N TYR A 265 4.07 -2.87 35.69
CA TYR A 265 5.51 -2.79 35.54
C TYR A 265 6.04 -1.36 35.80
N ASP A 266 5.36 -0.32 35.32
CA ASP A 266 5.69 1.08 35.61
C ASP A 266 5.62 1.40 37.12
N MET A 267 4.72 0.72 37.84
CA MET A 267 4.57 0.91 39.30
C MET A 267 5.60 0.15 40.12
N PHE A 268 5.89 -1.08 39.72
CA PHE A 268 6.68 -2.01 40.55
C PHE A 268 8.07 -2.34 39.97
N GLY A 269 8.27 -2.28 38.64
CA GLY A 269 9.44 -2.87 37.97
C GLY A 269 10.81 -2.44 38.51
N THR A 270 10.92 -1.17 38.92
CA THR A 270 12.17 -0.61 39.49
C THR A 270 11.97 0.01 40.88
N ALA A 271 10.80 -0.19 41.48
CA ALA A 271 10.45 0.44 42.74
C ALA A 271 11.26 -0.17 43.89
N LYS A 272 11.95 0.65 44.69
CA LYS A 272 12.61 0.24 45.93
C LYS A 272 11.69 0.31 47.13
N THR A 273 10.72 1.24 47.07
CA THR A 273 9.70 1.47 48.10
C THR A 273 8.41 1.90 47.41
N LEU A 274 7.24 1.60 48.02
CA LEU A 274 5.95 2.00 47.52
C LEU A 274 5.09 2.56 48.67
N LYS A 275 4.52 3.73 48.49
CA LYS A 275 3.59 4.31 49.46
C LYS A 275 2.25 3.53 49.50
N LYS A 276 1.75 3.17 50.68
CA LYS A 276 0.51 2.41 50.85
C LYS A 276 -0.72 3.11 50.23
N GLU A 277 -0.74 4.44 50.19
CA GLU A 277 -1.81 5.23 49.60
C GLU A 277 -2.00 4.97 48.07
N LYS A 278 -0.93 4.60 47.34
CA LYS A 278 -1.02 4.25 45.93
C LYS A 278 -1.84 2.99 45.66
N LEU A 279 -2.02 2.12 46.65
CA LEU A 279 -2.78 0.88 46.56
C LEU A 279 -4.14 0.98 47.28
N ALA A 280 -4.57 2.17 47.66
CA ALA A 280 -5.83 2.39 48.41
C ALA A 280 -7.06 1.83 47.68
N ASN A 281 -7.04 1.85 46.37
CA ASN A 281 -8.20 1.47 45.53
C ASN A 281 -8.15 0.02 45.02
N SER A 282 -7.19 -0.82 45.48
CA SER A 282 -7.08 -2.20 45.05
C SER A 282 -6.60 -3.13 46.15
N ASP A 283 -7.57 -3.68 46.88
CA ASP A 283 -7.29 -4.61 47.99
C ASP A 283 -6.53 -5.87 47.53
N VAL A 284 -6.84 -6.36 46.32
CA VAL A 284 -6.20 -7.56 45.79
C VAL A 284 -4.72 -7.30 45.49
N VAL A 285 -4.39 -6.18 44.79
CA VAL A 285 -2.99 -5.81 44.51
C VAL A 285 -2.24 -5.50 45.79
N ARG A 286 -2.92 -4.89 46.79
CA ARG A 286 -2.35 -4.63 48.12
C ARG A 286 -1.95 -5.95 48.79
N ALA A 287 -2.83 -6.96 48.81
CA ALA A 287 -2.55 -8.25 49.37
C ALA A 287 -1.33 -8.96 48.68
N ILE A 288 -1.20 -8.79 47.35
CA ILE A 288 0.01 -9.31 46.66
C ILE A 288 1.26 -8.60 47.15
N VAL A 289 1.26 -7.28 47.23
CA VAL A 289 2.42 -6.49 47.68
C VAL A 289 2.76 -6.81 49.12
N GLU A 290 1.81 -7.02 49.99
CA GLU A 290 2.02 -7.39 51.40
C GLU A 290 2.72 -8.73 51.58
N ARG A 291 2.46 -9.68 50.70
CA ARG A 291 3.17 -11.00 50.72
C ARG A 291 4.63 -10.91 50.31
N HIS A 292 4.97 -9.94 49.46
CA HIS A 292 6.30 -9.81 48.85
C HIS A 292 7.05 -8.53 49.26
N SER A 293 6.73 -7.98 50.45
CA SER A 293 7.37 -6.76 50.94
C SER A 293 7.37 -6.69 52.46
N VAL A 294 8.12 -5.71 52.97
CA VAL A 294 8.11 -5.36 54.39
C VAL A 294 7.31 -4.09 54.63
N SER A 295 6.32 -4.15 55.49
CA SER A 295 5.45 -3.03 55.83
C SER A 295 5.74 -2.38 57.19
N THR A 296 6.81 -2.80 57.88
CA THR A 296 7.20 -2.29 59.21
C THR A 296 8.54 -1.55 59.13
N THR A 297 8.70 -0.61 60.06
CA THR A 297 10.01 0.08 60.25
C THR A 297 11.01 -0.81 60.97
N LYS A 298 12.30 -0.47 60.99
CA LYS A 298 13.34 -1.18 61.79
C LYS A 298 13.02 -1.24 63.27
N ALA A 299 12.17 -0.33 63.81
CA ALA A 299 11.69 -0.32 65.20
C ALA A 299 10.39 -1.09 65.40
N GLY A 300 9.94 -1.90 64.43
CA GLY A 300 8.74 -2.72 64.51
C GLY A 300 7.40 -1.96 64.39
N LYS A 301 7.43 -0.66 64.15
CA LYS A 301 6.20 0.14 63.97
C LYS A 301 5.69 0.04 62.54
N GLU A 302 4.41 0.15 62.32
CA GLU A 302 3.82 0.15 61.00
C GLU A 302 4.38 1.32 60.15
N SER A 303 4.76 1.03 58.94
CA SER A 303 5.29 2.00 57.96
C SER A 303 4.18 2.48 57.04
N LYS A 304 4.25 3.77 56.63
CA LYS A 304 3.40 4.35 55.57
C LYS A 304 3.75 3.85 54.17
N SER A 305 4.84 3.08 54.03
CA SER A 305 5.30 2.56 52.75
C SER A 305 5.75 1.08 52.93
N TYR A 306 5.59 0.34 51.85
CA TYR A 306 6.22 -0.96 51.64
C TYR A 306 7.67 -0.77 51.27
N SER A 307 8.56 -1.62 51.75
CA SER A 307 9.99 -1.65 51.42
C SER A 307 10.44 -3.08 51.14
N GLN A 308 11.68 -3.26 50.66
CA GLN A 308 12.24 -4.58 50.31
C GLN A 308 11.30 -5.37 49.37
N LEU A 309 10.80 -4.67 48.36
CA LEU A 309 9.86 -5.25 47.38
C LEU A 309 10.58 -6.38 46.59
N ASP A 310 10.01 -7.57 46.55
CA ASP A 310 10.32 -8.53 45.50
C ASP A 310 9.52 -8.20 44.25
N ASN A 311 10.07 -7.31 43.44
CA ASN A 311 9.38 -6.75 42.28
C ASN A 311 8.92 -7.81 41.28
N MET A 312 9.75 -8.83 41.03
CA MET A 312 9.41 -9.90 40.10
C MET A 312 8.31 -10.81 40.63
N ALA A 313 8.35 -11.20 41.90
CA ALA A 313 7.28 -11.97 42.50
C ALA A 313 5.94 -11.23 42.49
N ILE A 314 5.97 -9.93 42.83
CA ILE A 314 4.77 -9.05 42.74
C ILE A 314 4.21 -9.00 41.29
N LEU A 315 5.08 -8.77 40.31
CA LEU A 315 4.67 -8.65 38.91
C LEU A 315 4.13 -9.95 38.34
N ASN A 316 4.76 -11.11 38.65
CA ASN A 316 4.30 -12.41 38.19
C ASN A 316 2.92 -12.79 38.78
N GLU A 317 2.69 -12.48 40.08
CA GLU A 317 1.35 -12.67 40.67
C GLU A 317 0.32 -11.71 40.08
N CYS A 318 0.69 -10.45 39.78
CA CYS A 318 -0.17 -9.50 39.08
C CYS A 318 -0.50 -9.99 37.67
N GLU A 319 0.46 -10.57 36.96
CA GLU A 319 0.22 -11.15 35.62
C GLU A 319 -0.78 -12.30 35.71
N THR A 320 -0.54 -13.26 36.61
CA THR A 320 -1.48 -14.38 36.85
C THR A 320 -2.89 -13.88 37.17
N LEU A 321 -3.00 -12.86 38.01
CA LEU A 321 -4.28 -12.25 38.35
C LEU A 321 -4.95 -11.63 37.11
N ILE A 322 -4.24 -10.79 36.36
CA ILE A 322 -4.80 -10.07 35.21
C ILE A 322 -5.28 -11.05 34.14
N MET A 323 -4.50 -12.11 33.86
CA MET A 323 -4.87 -13.15 32.90
C MET A 323 -6.10 -13.96 33.36
N SER A 324 -6.30 -14.12 34.66
CA SER A 324 -7.48 -14.82 35.22
C SER A 324 -8.77 -14.02 35.17
N LEU A 325 -8.71 -12.68 34.97
CA LEU A 325 -9.89 -11.81 34.97
C LEU A 325 -10.77 -11.95 33.73
N GLY A 326 -10.33 -12.66 32.69
CA GLY A 326 -11.08 -12.84 31.44
C GLY A 326 -11.43 -11.51 30.76
N ILE A 327 -10.47 -10.59 30.70
CA ILE A 327 -10.66 -9.25 30.11
C ILE A 327 -10.99 -9.39 28.64
N LYS A 328 -12.15 -8.86 28.22
CA LYS A 328 -12.55 -8.90 26.82
C LYS A 328 -11.54 -8.15 25.93
N PRO A 329 -11.14 -8.74 24.80
CA PRO A 329 -10.26 -8.07 23.86
C PRO A 329 -10.86 -6.76 23.32
N MET A 330 -10.08 -5.99 22.59
CA MET A 330 -10.56 -4.82 21.86
C MET A 330 -11.59 -5.23 20.81
N THR A 331 -12.63 -4.42 20.66
CA THR A 331 -13.63 -4.57 19.60
C THR A 331 -13.00 -4.29 18.24
N ILE A 332 -13.63 -4.75 17.16
CA ILE A 332 -13.20 -4.48 15.78
C ILE A 332 -13.13 -2.97 15.53
N LYS A 333 -14.08 -2.21 16.06
CA LYS A 333 -14.11 -0.74 15.96
C LYS A 333 -12.89 -0.12 16.62
N GLU A 334 -12.60 -0.48 17.89
CA GLU A 334 -11.40 -0.01 18.61
C GLU A 334 -10.11 -0.33 17.84
N LYS A 335 -9.99 -1.56 17.32
CA LYS A 335 -8.82 -1.98 16.54
C LYS A 335 -8.68 -1.19 15.23
N ALA A 336 -9.77 -0.98 14.51
CA ALA A 336 -9.77 -0.24 13.26
C ALA A 336 -9.42 1.24 13.46
N GLU A 337 -9.92 1.88 14.50
CA GLU A 337 -9.57 3.27 14.86
C GLU A 337 -8.08 3.40 15.18
N ILE A 338 -7.53 2.49 15.98
CA ILE A 338 -6.10 2.44 16.31
C ILE A 338 -5.25 2.22 15.06
N GLN A 339 -5.63 1.27 14.20
CA GLN A 339 -4.91 1.01 12.96
C GLN A 339 -4.93 2.22 12.04
N LYS A 340 -6.07 2.88 11.88
CA LYS A 340 -6.20 4.10 11.07
C LYS A 340 -5.32 5.22 11.62
N GLU A 341 -5.26 5.39 12.94
CA GLU A 341 -4.45 6.41 13.59
C GLU A 341 -2.94 6.18 13.38
N TYR A 342 -2.47 4.94 13.63
CA TYR A 342 -1.03 4.65 13.68
C TYR A 342 -0.46 4.02 12.42
N MET A 343 -1.28 3.36 11.60
CA MET A 343 -0.86 2.70 10.36
C MET A 343 -1.37 3.41 9.09
N GLY A 344 -2.36 4.32 9.23
CA GLY A 344 -2.97 5.04 8.11
C GLY A 344 -4.01 4.23 7.31
N TYR A 345 -4.18 2.96 7.59
CA TYR A 345 -5.14 2.07 6.93
C TYR A 345 -5.75 1.08 7.94
N VAL A 346 -6.84 0.41 7.53
CA VAL A 346 -7.55 -0.57 8.34
C VAL A 346 -7.30 -1.98 7.78
N ASP A 347 -6.83 -2.88 8.64
CA ASP A 347 -6.60 -4.30 8.32
C ASP A 347 -7.15 -5.20 9.44
N ILE A 348 -8.47 -5.38 9.39
CA ILE A 348 -9.25 -6.15 10.39
C ILE A 348 -9.67 -7.52 9.88
N ALA A 349 -9.05 -8.01 8.78
CA ALA A 349 -9.41 -9.27 8.18
C ALA A 349 -9.12 -10.45 9.11
N THR A 350 -10.17 -11.25 9.39
CA THR A 350 -10.04 -12.47 10.21
C THR A 350 -9.65 -13.70 9.41
N GLY A 351 -9.86 -13.68 8.09
CA GLY A 351 -9.71 -14.84 7.21
C GLY A 351 -10.84 -15.87 7.33
N LYS A 352 -11.80 -15.66 8.22
CA LYS A 352 -12.89 -16.61 8.50
C LYS A 352 -14.06 -16.44 7.52
N GLN A 353 -14.62 -17.55 7.07
CA GLN A 353 -15.76 -17.56 6.14
C GLN A 353 -17.01 -16.94 6.75
N GLU A 354 -17.28 -17.21 8.02
CA GLU A 354 -18.41 -16.72 8.80
C GLU A 354 -18.43 -15.20 8.99
N ASP A 355 -17.27 -14.56 8.90
CA ASP A 355 -17.13 -13.11 9.03
C ASP A 355 -17.23 -12.36 7.69
N ARG A 356 -17.32 -13.07 6.55
CA ARG A 356 -17.42 -12.43 5.23
C ARG A 356 -18.60 -11.49 5.06
N PRO A 357 -19.80 -11.79 5.58
CA PRO A 357 -20.95 -10.89 5.47
C PRO A 357 -20.89 -9.71 6.44
N LYS A 358 -19.94 -9.69 7.39
CA LYS A 358 -19.72 -8.55 8.30
C LYS A 358 -18.87 -7.51 7.57
N LEU A 359 -19.43 -6.31 7.44
CA LEU A 359 -18.84 -5.21 6.69
C LEU A 359 -18.51 -4.05 7.65
N TYR A 360 -17.24 -3.68 7.73
CA TYR A 360 -16.79 -2.48 8.44
C TYR A 360 -16.93 -1.27 7.50
N ILE A 361 -17.60 -0.22 7.96
CA ILE A 361 -17.91 0.96 7.16
C ILE A 361 -16.74 1.93 7.17
N LEU A 362 -16.12 2.14 6.01
CA LEU A 362 -14.99 3.05 5.82
C LEU A 362 -15.43 4.47 5.43
N ASP A 363 -16.49 4.58 4.59
CA ASP A 363 -17.05 5.86 4.12
C ASP A 363 -18.55 5.74 3.84
N VAL A 364 -19.27 6.86 4.03
CA VAL A 364 -20.71 6.96 3.76
C VAL A 364 -21.00 8.24 2.99
N LYS A 365 -21.52 8.11 1.78
CA LYS A 365 -21.88 9.23 0.90
C LYS A 365 -23.35 9.24 0.56
N ALA A 366 -24.07 10.29 0.94
CA ALA A 366 -25.47 10.46 0.58
C ALA A 366 -25.62 10.83 -0.90
N LEU A 367 -26.41 10.06 -1.64
CA LEU A 367 -26.75 10.31 -3.05
C LEU A 367 -28.06 11.08 -3.10
N LYS A 368 -27.99 12.35 -3.57
CA LYS A 368 -29.16 13.25 -3.65
C LYS A 368 -29.67 13.33 -5.10
N SER A 369 -31.00 13.42 -5.24
CA SER A 369 -31.63 13.71 -6.53
C SER A 369 -31.33 15.17 -6.94
N LYS A 370 -30.87 15.35 -8.18
CA LYS A 370 -30.61 16.70 -8.74
C LYS A 370 -31.89 17.58 -8.81
N ALA A 371 -33.05 16.95 -9.01
CA ALA A 371 -34.31 17.68 -9.17
C ALA A 371 -34.95 18.07 -7.83
N SER A 372 -34.88 17.21 -6.80
CA SER A 372 -35.60 17.41 -5.53
C SER A 372 -34.69 17.64 -4.32
N GLY A 373 -33.38 17.48 -4.45
CA GLY A 373 -32.42 17.55 -3.35
C GLY A 373 -32.56 16.41 -2.32
N ARG A 374 -33.56 15.54 -2.44
CA ARG A 374 -33.83 14.44 -1.50
C ARG A 374 -32.77 13.33 -1.65
N VAL A 375 -32.36 12.77 -0.52
CA VAL A 375 -31.50 11.59 -0.50
C VAL A 375 -32.29 10.37 -0.96
N TRP A 376 -31.88 9.76 -2.07
CA TRP A 376 -32.51 8.57 -2.62
C TRP A 376 -31.75 7.27 -2.30
N ALA A 377 -30.45 7.38 -2.00
CA ALA A 377 -29.63 6.26 -1.56
C ALA A 377 -28.41 6.75 -0.76
N ARG A 378 -27.73 5.81 -0.12
CA ARG A 378 -26.38 5.99 0.43
C ARG A 378 -25.42 5.05 -0.29
N GLN A 379 -24.34 5.59 -0.77
CA GLN A 379 -23.19 4.80 -1.23
C GLN A 379 -22.23 4.64 -0.07
N ILE A 380 -21.86 3.41 0.24
CA ILE A 380 -20.92 3.10 1.30
C ILE A 380 -19.69 2.42 0.68
N THR A 381 -18.51 2.79 1.19
CA THR A 381 -17.29 2.01 1.01
C THR A 381 -17.12 1.18 2.26
N ALA A 382 -17.04 -0.14 2.12
CA ALA A 382 -16.92 -1.03 3.26
C ALA A 382 -15.92 -2.15 3.02
N GLN A 383 -15.30 -2.62 4.11
CA GLN A 383 -14.36 -3.74 4.11
C GLN A 383 -15.01 -4.97 4.74
N SER A 384 -14.99 -6.10 4.03
CA SER A 384 -15.41 -7.37 4.61
C SER A 384 -14.45 -7.84 5.69
N ILE A 385 -14.94 -8.07 6.90
CA ILE A 385 -14.14 -8.53 8.03
C ILE A 385 -13.57 -9.93 7.78
N GLY A 386 -14.30 -10.79 7.07
CA GLY A 386 -13.81 -12.13 6.77
C GLY A 386 -12.73 -12.17 5.70
N SER A 387 -12.87 -11.36 4.64
CA SER A 387 -11.95 -11.43 3.48
C SER A 387 -10.94 -10.28 3.39
N GLY A 388 -11.14 -9.18 4.12
CA GLY A 388 -10.37 -7.94 3.99
C GLY A 388 -10.65 -7.17 2.70
N LYS A 389 -11.53 -7.66 1.81
CA LYS A 389 -11.84 -7.00 0.54
C LYS A 389 -12.66 -5.74 0.77
N GLN A 390 -12.21 -4.63 0.21
CA GLN A 390 -12.98 -3.40 0.15
C GLN A 390 -13.86 -3.38 -1.10
N SER A 391 -15.07 -2.87 -0.96
CA SER A 391 -16.01 -2.73 -2.07
C SER A 391 -16.98 -1.59 -1.80
N ASN A 392 -17.55 -1.06 -2.89
CA ASN A 392 -18.60 -0.06 -2.83
C ASN A 392 -19.97 -0.72 -2.92
N TYR A 393 -20.86 -0.32 -2.05
CA TYR A 393 -22.24 -0.80 -2.00
C TYR A 393 -23.21 0.37 -2.03
N THR A 394 -24.40 0.13 -2.51
CA THR A 394 -25.49 1.11 -2.50
C THR A 394 -26.63 0.60 -1.63
N ILE A 395 -27.13 1.45 -0.74
CA ILE A 395 -28.35 1.19 0.06
C ILE A 395 -29.36 2.25 -0.31
N THR A 396 -30.47 1.84 -0.94
CA THR A 396 -31.55 2.79 -1.29
C THR A 396 -32.26 3.27 -0.02
N SER A 397 -32.90 4.44 -0.09
CA SER A 397 -33.64 4.97 1.08
C SER A 397 -34.78 4.03 1.54
N LYS A 398 -35.30 3.20 0.65
CA LYS A 398 -36.30 2.15 0.99
C LYS A 398 -35.71 1.05 1.88
N ASN A 399 -34.43 0.71 1.66
CA ASN A 399 -33.75 -0.37 2.35
C ASN A 399 -32.92 0.14 3.55
N TYR A 400 -32.84 1.46 3.73
CA TYR A 400 -32.13 2.08 4.87
C TYR A 400 -33.08 2.16 6.07
N HIS A 401 -33.06 1.14 6.90
CA HIS A 401 -33.99 0.96 8.02
C HIS A 401 -33.32 1.10 9.40
N GLU A 402 -32.01 1.06 9.45
CA GLU A 402 -31.22 1.21 10.67
C GLU A 402 -30.05 2.18 10.42
N GLU A 403 -29.82 3.13 11.31
CA GLU A 403 -28.78 4.13 11.14
C GLU A 403 -27.41 3.57 11.50
N PHE A 404 -26.42 3.92 10.70
CA PHE A 404 -25.00 3.62 10.94
C PHE A 404 -24.13 4.77 10.46
N GLN A 405 -22.90 4.80 10.95
CA GLN A 405 -21.89 5.80 10.60
C GLN A 405 -20.55 5.13 10.24
N VAL A 406 -19.59 5.92 9.77
CA VAL A 406 -18.21 5.46 9.56
C VAL A 406 -17.68 4.87 10.87
N GLY A 407 -17.04 3.69 10.76
CA GLY A 407 -16.52 2.94 11.90
C GLY A 407 -17.49 1.90 12.48
N ASP A 408 -18.75 1.87 12.06
CA ASP A 408 -19.67 0.82 12.48
C ASP A 408 -19.50 -0.45 11.65
N VAL A 409 -19.96 -1.56 12.19
CA VAL A 409 -20.00 -2.86 11.50
C VAL A 409 -21.45 -3.23 11.20
N ILE A 410 -21.74 -3.58 9.96
CA ILE A 410 -23.04 -4.11 9.59
C ILE A 410 -22.94 -5.57 9.17
N LEU A 411 -23.92 -6.36 9.52
CA LEU A 411 -24.12 -7.71 8.98
C LEU A 411 -24.96 -7.60 7.71
N CYS A 412 -24.36 -7.80 6.56
CA CYS A 412 -25.08 -7.85 5.29
C CYS A 412 -25.86 -9.19 5.18
N LYS A 413 -27.18 -9.13 5.32
CA LYS A 413 -28.05 -10.30 5.23
C LYS A 413 -28.48 -10.63 3.82
N HIS A 414 -28.59 -9.61 2.95
CA HIS A 414 -28.97 -9.80 1.57
C HIS A 414 -28.29 -8.78 0.64
N LEU A 415 -27.70 -9.29 -0.44
CA LEU A 415 -26.92 -8.54 -1.42
C LEU A 415 -27.40 -8.86 -2.84
N GLU A 416 -27.69 -7.84 -3.62
CA GLU A 416 -28.09 -7.97 -5.02
C GLU A 416 -27.12 -7.23 -5.95
N LYS A 417 -26.83 -7.82 -7.10
CA LYS A 417 -26.06 -7.14 -8.15
C LYS A 417 -27.01 -6.52 -9.17
N GLN A 418 -27.00 -5.21 -9.30
CA GLN A 418 -27.80 -4.49 -10.30
C GLN A 418 -26.84 -3.76 -11.25
N LYS A 419 -26.79 -4.20 -12.52
CA LYS A 419 -25.78 -3.76 -13.50
C LYS A 419 -24.36 -4.00 -12.94
N ASP A 420 -23.58 -2.93 -12.78
CA ASP A 420 -22.20 -2.99 -12.29
C ASP A 420 -22.07 -2.70 -10.78
N TYR A 421 -23.19 -2.49 -10.07
CA TYR A 421 -23.19 -2.07 -8.67
C TYR A 421 -23.79 -3.13 -7.76
N TRP A 422 -23.23 -3.25 -6.56
CA TRP A 422 -23.77 -4.09 -5.50
C TRP A 422 -24.72 -3.30 -4.61
N HIS A 423 -25.92 -3.82 -4.39
CA HIS A 423 -26.95 -3.22 -3.55
C HIS A 423 -27.19 -4.09 -2.32
N ILE A 424 -27.06 -3.47 -1.12
CA ILE A 424 -27.48 -4.12 0.12
C ILE A 424 -28.96 -3.83 0.31
N THR A 425 -29.74 -4.88 0.35
CA THR A 425 -31.20 -4.79 0.48
C THR A 425 -31.69 -5.15 1.88
N ASN A 426 -30.87 -5.86 2.68
CA ASN A 426 -31.13 -6.16 4.07
C ASN A 426 -29.82 -6.23 4.86
N TYR A 427 -29.79 -5.59 6.03
CA TYR A 427 -28.64 -5.57 6.93
C TYR A 427 -29.07 -5.38 8.38
N GLU A 428 -28.14 -5.55 9.29
CA GLU A 428 -28.29 -5.30 10.74
C GLU A 428 -27.01 -4.59 11.24
N VAL A 429 -27.15 -3.57 12.08
CA VAL A 429 -26.00 -2.90 12.69
C VAL A 429 -25.53 -3.70 13.90
N LEU A 430 -24.28 -4.11 13.90
CA LEU A 430 -23.71 -4.91 14.98
C LEU A 430 -23.06 -4.01 16.03
N VAL A 431 -23.52 -4.12 17.28
CA VAL A 431 -23.02 -3.34 18.41
C VAL A 431 -21.98 -4.16 19.18
N ASN A 432 -20.83 -3.55 19.54
CA ASN A 432 -19.78 -4.15 20.38
C ASN A 432 -19.11 -5.44 19.84
N ILE A 433 -18.86 -5.48 18.55
CA ILE A 433 -18.07 -6.55 17.91
C ILE A 433 -16.59 -6.19 17.86
#